data_ddb5456ab564222ba3c930b9f7fee245
#
_entry.id   ddb5456ab564222ba3c930b9f7fee245
#
_cell.length_a   1.000
_cell.length_b   1.000
_cell.length_c   1.000
_cell.angle_alpha   90.00
_cell.angle_beta   90.00
_cell.angle_gamma   90.00
#
_symmetry.space_group_name_H-M   'P 1'
#
loop_
_entity.id
_entity.type
_entity.pdbx_description
1 polymer ?
#
loop_
_entity_poly.entity_id
_entity_poly.type
_entity_poly.pdbx_seq_one_letter_code
_entity_poly.pdbx_strand_id
1 'polypeptide(L)'
;LFRSKRMYHYLDTHGELFYIEYRGVLCGDVSLRTTGELAIVICKEYQNKHIGRKVIEKMLELARERGLAECFAHIYSFNTQSQKMFESIGFVPQDEERHIYKLQKGEPTMTKLTLEEKQELIRMALAARERAYAPYSDFMVGAALRAEDGRIFTGCNVENAAFTPTSCAERTALFKAVAEGVTRFTDIAVVGARRGEVNKQITSPCGVCRQALFEFGGPELNVIMAKSPDRSEE
;
A
#
# COMPACT_ATOMS: atom_id res chain seq x y z
N LEU A 1 10.35 12.67 6.22
CA LEU A 1 10.64 13.92 5.50
C LEU A 1 10.64 15.09 6.47
N PHE A 2 11.69 15.89 6.50
CA PHE A 2 11.79 17.11 7.31
C PHE A 2 11.77 18.32 6.43
N ARG A 3 10.93 19.31 6.75
CA ARG A 3 10.90 20.60 6.04
C ARG A 3 12.10 21.44 6.46
N SER A 4 12.92 21.90 5.50
CA SER A 4 14.02 22.81 5.77
C SER A 4 13.52 24.23 5.97
N LYS A 5 13.87 24.84 7.11
CA LYS A 5 13.57 26.25 7.38
C LYS A 5 14.64 27.24 6.86
N ARG A 6 15.78 26.75 6.34
CA ARG A 6 16.96 27.62 6.12
C ARG A 6 17.60 27.63 4.74
N MET A 7 17.20 26.78 3.82
CA MET A 7 17.87 26.73 2.53
C MET A 7 16.92 27.18 1.40
N TYR A 8 17.10 28.40 0.93
CA TYR A 8 16.51 28.99 -0.27
C TYR A 8 15.21 29.77 -0.09
N HIS A 9 15.36 31.05 0.16
CA HIS A 9 14.31 32.08 0.05
C HIS A 9 13.52 32.00 -1.27
N TYR A 10 14.14 31.47 -2.32
CA TYR A 10 13.51 31.23 -3.62
C TYR A 10 12.48 30.08 -3.59
N LEU A 11 12.74 29.00 -2.85
CA LEU A 11 11.79 27.87 -2.73
C LEU A 11 10.63 28.19 -1.81
N ASP A 12 10.81 29.06 -0.80
CA ASP A 12 9.70 29.49 0.08
C ASP A 12 8.57 30.21 -0.68
N THR A 13 8.87 30.80 -1.83
CA THR A 13 7.88 31.49 -2.68
C THR A 13 7.42 30.67 -3.88
N HIS A 14 8.21 29.67 -4.33
CA HIS A 14 7.99 28.93 -5.57
C HIS A 14 7.88 27.40 -5.37
N GLY A 15 7.96 26.91 -4.15
CA GLY A 15 7.87 25.49 -3.85
C GLY A 15 8.31 25.13 -2.44
N GLU A 16 8.43 23.86 -2.17
CA GLU A 16 8.90 23.32 -0.89
C GLU A 16 10.06 22.36 -1.08
N LEU A 17 11.01 22.43 -0.16
CA LEU A 17 12.15 21.53 -0.07
C LEU A 17 12.04 20.70 1.21
N PHE A 18 12.25 19.39 1.08
CA PHE A 18 12.27 18.45 2.19
C PHE A 18 13.58 17.69 2.21
N TYR A 19 14.14 17.48 3.41
CA TYR A 19 15.23 16.54 3.58
C TYR A 19 14.69 15.11 3.73
N ILE A 20 15.42 14.18 3.15
CA ILE A 20 15.14 12.75 3.22
C ILE A 20 16.00 12.15 4.33
N GLU A 21 15.34 11.60 5.35
CA GLU A 21 16.02 10.85 6.41
C GLU A 21 15.73 9.35 6.27
N TYR A 22 16.76 8.55 6.41
CA TYR A 22 16.66 7.09 6.46
C TYR A 22 17.42 6.56 7.67
N ARG A 23 16.71 5.91 8.60
CA ARG A 23 17.27 5.36 9.85
C ARG A 23 18.06 6.38 10.69
N GLY A 24 17.55 7.60 10.80
CA GLY A 24 18.18 8.67 11.57
C GLY A 24 19.32 9.41 10.85
N VAL A 25 19.57 9.11 9.57
CA VAL A 25 20.63 9.76 8.78
C VAL A 25 20.02 10.51 7.61
N LEU A 26 20.40 11.76 7.45
CA LEU A 26 20.03 12.55 6.27
C LEU A 26 20.74 11.98 5.04
N CYS A 27 19.96 11.55 4.05
CA CYS A 27 20.48 10.84 2.89
C CYS A 27 20.08 11.46 1.55
N GLY A 28 19.44 12.62 1.55
CA GLY A 28 19.07 13.31 0.33
C GLY A 28 18.08 14.43 0.57
N ASP A 29 17.59 14.99 -0.50
CA ASP A 29 16.54 16.01 -0.51
C ASP A 29 15.57 15.80 -1.68
N VAL A 30 14.37 16.39 -1.56
CA VAL A 30 13.35 16.41 -2.60
C VAL A 30 12.64 17.76 -2.57
N SER A 31 12.35 18.32 -3.73
CA SER A 31 11.56 19.54 -3.86
C SER A 31 10.32 19.32 -4.71
N LEU A 32 9.25 20.02 -4.36
CA LEU A 32 8.03 20.15 -5.15
C LEU A 32 7.77 21.64 -5.37
N ARG A 33 7.83 22.08 -6.62
CA ARG A 33 7.51 23.46 -6.99
C ARG A 33 6.00 23.68 -7.15
N THR A 34 5.56 24.90 -7.04
CA THR A 34 4.16 25.29 -7.30
C THR A 34 3.71 24.99 -8.72
N THR A 35 4.66 24.87 -9.66
CA THR A 35 4.44 24.46 -11.05
C THR A 35 4.21 22.96 -11.22
N GLY A 36 4.41 22.16 -10.17
CA GLY A 36 4.38 20.69 -10.24
C GLY A 36 5.75 20.06 -10.55
N GLU A 37 6.81 20.84 -10.68
CA GLU A 37 8.15 20.29 -10.91
C GLU A 37 8.67 19.58 -9.66
N LEU A 38 9.10 18.33 -9.84
CA LEU A 38 9.72 17.47 -8.84
C LEU A 38 11.21 17.30 -9.14
N ALA A 39 12.05 17.55 -8.13
CA ALA A 39 13.46 17.20 -8.19
C ALA A 39 13.84 16.43 -6.93
N ILE A 40 14.64 15.36 -7.08
CA ILE A 40 15.11 14.52 -5.99
C ILE A 40 16.57 14.18 -6.13
N VAL A 41 17.28 14.24 -5.02
CA VAL A 41 18.67 13.80 -4.91
C VAL A 41 18.78 12.80 -3.76
N ILE A 42 19.44 11.66 -4.00
CA ILE A 42 19.74 10.67 -2.96
C ILE A 42 21.24 10.38 -3.00
N CYS A 43 21.88 10.49 -1.85
CA CYS A 43 23.30 10.17 -1.69
C CYS A 43 23.60 8.75 -2.17
N LYS A 44 24.75 8.57 -2.82
CA LYS A 44 25.12 7.32 -3.52
C LYS A 44 25.01 6.08 -2.65
N GLU A 45 25.38 6.17 -1.38
CA GLU A 45 25.36 5.08 -0.40
C GLU A 45 23.93 4.61 -0.04
N TYR A 46 22.93 5.43 -0.37
CA TYR A 46 21.52 5.17 -0.09
C TYR A 46 20.69 4.88 -1.33
N GLN A 47 21.31 4.90 -2.51
CA GLN A 47 20.64 4.50 -3.76
C GLN A 47 20.35 2.99 -3.78
N ASN A 48 19.44 2.55 -4.66
CA ASN A 48 18.98 1.15 -4.80
C ASN A 48 18.32 0.53 -3.54
N LYS A 49 17.87 1.37 -2.60
CA LYS A 49 17.13 0.96 -1.41
C LYS A 49 15.64 1.32 -1.48
N HIS A 50 15.12 1.57 -2.67
CA HIS A 50 13.74 1.99 -2.94
C HIS A 50 13.30 3.29 -2.23
N ILE A 51 14.23 4.05 -1.66
CA ILE A 51 13.96 5.31 -0.95
C ILE A 51 13.37 6.34 -1.91
N GLY A 52 13.99 6.52 -3.10
CA GLY A 52 13.53 7.49 -4.10
C GLY A 52 12.10 7.28 -4.52
N ARG A 53 11.71 6.04 -4.78
CA ARG A 53 10.33 5.69 -5.13
C ARG A 53 9.34 6.12 -4.05
N LYS A 54 9.56 5.70 -2.80
CA LYS A 54 8.68 6.06 -1.67
C LYS A 54 8.58 7.58 -1.45
N VAL A 55 9.68 8.29 -1.68
CA VAL A 55 9.69 9.75 -1.55
C VAL A 55 8.87 10.41 -2.65
N ILE A 56 9.02 9.98 -3.91
CA ILE A 56 8.23 10.54 -5.02
C ILE A 56 6.74 10.22 -4.86
N GLU A 57 6.38 9.01 -4.47
CA GLU A 57 4.99 8.64 -4.15
C GLU A 57 4.39 9.61 -3.11
N LYS A 58 5.15 9.93 -2.05
CA LYS A 58 4.71 10.89 -1.03
C LYS A 58 4.62 12.33 -1.55
N MET A 59 5.49 12.73 -2.47
CA MET A 59 5.38 14.03 -3.14
C MET A 59 4.17 14.14 -4.05
N LEU A 60 3.78 13.05 -4.71
CA LEU A 60 2.55 13.02 -5.51
C LEU A 60 1.29 13.15 -4.65
N GLU A 61 1.26 12.56 -3.44
CA GLU A 61 0.18 12.79 -2.47
C GLU A 61 0.08 14.27 -2.10
N LEU A 62 1.21 14.87 -1.71
CA LEU A 62 1.28 16.29 -1.37
C LEU A 62 0.84 17.19 -2.55
N ALA A 63 1.23 16.85 -3.77
CA ALA A 63 0.82 17.57 -4.97
C ALA A 63 -0.71 17.51 -5.20
N ARG A 64 -1.33 16.35 -4.93
CA ARG A 64 -2.81 16.20 -4.98
C ARG A 64 -3.48 17.05 -3.91
N GLU A 65 -2.99 17.03 -2.66
CA GLU A 65 -3.52 17.86 -1.57
C GLU A 65 -3.49 19.35 -1.91
N ARG A 66 -2.51 19.78 -2.72
CA ARG A 66 -2.38 21.16 -3.22
C ARG A 66 -3.19 21.47 -4.47
N GLY A 67 -3.91 20.49 -5.00
CA GLY A 67 -4.75 20.67 -6.18
C GLY A 67 -3.97 20.83 -7.47
N LEU A 68 -2.72 20.36 -7.54
CA LEU A 68 -1.97 20.34 -8.80
C LEU A 68 -2.61 19.36 -9.77
N ALA A 69 -2.61 19.72 -11.06
CA ALA A 69 -3.18 18.87 -12.11
C ALA A 69 -2.19 17.82 -12.60
N GLU A 70 -0.90 18.12 -12.53
CA GLU A 70 0.18 17.25 -12.97
C GLU A 70 1.46 17.52 -12.18
N CYS A 71 2.35 16.53 -12.13
CA CYS A 71 3.73 16.69 -11.73
C CYS A 71 4.63 16.32 -12.89
N PHE A 72 5.81 16.95 -12.96
CA PHE A 72 6.81 16.59 -13.96
C PHE A 72 8.22 16.63 -13.37
N ALA A 73 9.11 15.88 -13.99
CA ALA A 73 10.51 15.84 -13.64
C ALA A 73 11.36 15.99 -14.91
N HIS A 74 12.44 16.74 -14.81
CA HIS A 74 13.50 16.76 -15.83
C HIS A 74 14.58 15.77 -15.44
N ILE A 75 14.77 14.75 -16.28
CA ILE A 75 15.73 13.66 -16.03
C ILE A 75 16.65 13.56 -17.22
N TYR A 76 17.93 13.83 -17.00
CA TYR A 76 18.93 13.73 -18.07
C TYR A 76 18.88 12.39 -18.79
N SER A 77 19.05 12.40 -20.10
CA SER A 77 18.95 11.22 -20.97
C SER A 77 19.92 10.09 -20.59
N PHE A 78 21.07 10.42 -20.00
CA PHE A 78 22.04 9.45 -19.48
C PHE A 78 21.65 8.85 -18.11
N ASN A 79 20.69 9.43 -17.37
CA ASN A 79 20.28 8.96 -16.04
C ASN A 79 19.16 7.91 -16.15
N THR A 80 19.48 6.79 -16.78
CA THR A 80 18.55 5.68 -17.03
C THR A 80 17.97 5.07 -15.75
N GLN A 81 18.70 5.15 -14.63
CA GLN A 81 18.21 4.68 -13.32
C GLN A 81 17.03 5.51 -12.83
N SER A 82 17.14 6.84 -12.88
CA SER A 82 16.05 7.73 -12.51
C SER A 82 14.87 7.61 -13.48
N GLN A 83 15.11 7.52 -14.77
CA GLN A 83 14.06 7.32 -15.77
C GLN A 83 13.22 6.07 -15.44
N LYS A 84 13.86 4.92 -15.28
CA LYS A 84 13.17 3.66 -14.90
C LYS A 84 12.41 3.78 -13.57
N MET A 85 12.96 4.49 -12.59
CA MET A 85 12.28 4.70 -11.31
C MET A 85 11.01 5.54 -11.50
N PHE A 86 11.08 6.69 -12.18
CA PHE A 86 9.93 7.56 -12.42
C PHE A 86 8.86 6.86 -13.29
N GLU A 87 9.27 6.17 -14.36
CA GLU A 87 8.37 5.38 -15.19
C GLU A 87 7.66 4.27 -14.40
N SER A 88 8.37 3.60 -13.49
CA SER A 88 7.80 2.56 -12.63
C SER A 88 6.75 3.09 -11.63
N ILE A 89 6.71 4.41 -11.40
CA ILE A 89 5.70 5.10 -10.59
C ILE A 89 4.51 5.54 -11.46
N GLY A 90 4.68 5.57 -12.80
CA GLY A 90 3.65 5.97 -13.75
C GLY A 90 3.92 7.31 -14.44
N PHE A 91 5.13 7.85 -14.33
CA PHE A 91 5.53 8.98 -15.17
C PHE A 91 5.69 8.53 -16.62
N VAL A 92 5.20 9.35 -17.54
CA VAL A 92 5.27 9.09 -18.98
C VAL A 92 6.25 10.08 -19.61
N PRO A 93 7.25 9.61 -20.39
CA PRO A 93 8.14 10.50 -21.10
C PRO A 93 7.35 11.32 -22.13
N GLN A 94 7.61 12.63 -22.16
CA GLN A 94 7.05 13.56 -23.13
C GLN A 94 8.06 13.90 -24.23
N ASP A 95 9.32 14.02 -23.84
CA ASP A 95 10.47 14.23 -24.70
C ASP A 95 11.70 13.52 -24.10
N GLU A 96 12.91 13.80 -24.60
CA GLU A 96 14.15 13.12 -24.16
C GLU A 96 14.46 13.27 -22.66
N GLU A 97 14.00 14.34 -22.01
CA GLU A 97 14.34 14.62 -20.61
C GLU A 97 13.12 14.86 -19.72
N ARG A 98 11.97 15.23 -20.28
CA ARG A 98 10.77 15.58 -19.51
C ARG A 98 9.86 14.38 -19.31
N HIS A 99 9.61 14.00 -18.06
CA HIS A 99 8.68 12.98 -17.64
C HIS A 99 7.51 13.60 -16.89
N ILE A 100 6.27 13.30 -17.30
CA ILE A 100 5.04 13.86 -16.72
C ILE A 100 4.22 12.78 -16.04
N TYR A 101 3.69 13.12 -14.87
CA TYR A 101 2.67 12.36 -14.17
C TYR A 101 1.39 13.20 -14.06
N LYS A 102 0.31 12.79 -14.73
CA LYS A 102 -0.98 13.48 -14.63
C LYS A 102 -1.64 13.12 -13.32
N LEU A 103 -1.80 14.11 -12.46
CA LEU A 103 -2.60 14.01 -11.26
C LEU A 103 -4.06 14.12 -11.67
N GLN A 104 -4.78 13.02 -11.76
CA GLN A 104 -6.21 13.07 -12.04
C GLN A 104 -6.89 13.93 -10.97
N LYS A 105 -7.69 14.92 -11.41
CA LYS A 105 -8.60 15.65 -10.52
C LYS A 105 -9.69 14.67 -10.09
N GLY A 106 -9.67 14.31 -8.86
CA GLY A 106 -10.64 13.38 -8.30
C GLY A 106 -10.06 11.99 -8.14
N GLU A 107 -9.94 11.71 -6.92
CA GLU A 107 -9.70 10.54 -6.13
C GLU A 107 -8.28 10.46 -5.57
N PRO A 108 -8.14 10.58 -4.23
CA PRO A 108 -7.14 9.79 -3.58
C PRO A 108 -7.48 8.36 -3.97
N THR A 109 -6.57 7.66 -4.62
CA THR A 109 -6.76 6.24 -4.95
C THR A 109 -6.61 5.39 -3.69
N MET A 110 -7.50 5.58 -2.80
CA MET A 110 -8.20 4.62 -1.97
C MET A 110 -9.67 4.95 -2.18
N THR A 111 -10.25 4.47 -3.27
CA THR A 111 -11.71 4.36 -3.35
C THR A 111 -12.10 3.53 -2.14
N LYS A 112 -12.60 4.21 -1.09
CA LYS A 112 -13.25 3.48 0.00
C LYS A 112 -14.24 2.58 -0.68
N LEU A 113 -14.13 1.28 -0.44
CA LEU A 113 -15.06 0.32 -0.97
C LEU A 113 -16.48 0.81 -0.74
N THR A 114 -17.31 0.73 -1.76
CA THR A 114 -18.74 0.91 -1.58
C THR A 114 -19.27 -0.12 -0.58
N LEU A 115 -20.41 0.12 -0.02
CA LEU A 115 -21.03 -0.84 0.90
C LEU A 115 -21.19 -2.22 0.24
N GLU A 116 -21.56 -2.24 -1.03
CA GLU A 116 -21.72 -3.48 -1.80
C GLU A 116 -20.40 -4.23 -1.98
N GLU A 117 -19.32 -3.52 -2.32
CA GLU A 117 -17.98 -4.11 -2.46
C GLU A 117 -17.45 -4.65 -1.12
N LYS A 118 -17.69 -3.93 -0.01
CA LYS A 118 -17.36 -4.42 1.34
C LYS A 118 -18.12 -5.70 1.67
N GLN A 119 -19.42 -5.71 1.43
CA GLN A 119 -20.26 -6.89 1.65
C GLN A 119 -19.82 -8.09 0.81
N GLU A 120 -19.44 -7.86 -0.45
CA GLU A 120 -18.91 -8.91 -1.32
C GLU A 120 -17.58 -9.46 -0.79
N LEU A 121 -16.66 -8.60 -0.38
CA LEU A 121 -15.38 -9.01 0.19
C LEU A 121 -15.59 -9.85 1.47
N ILE A 122 -16.54 -9.46 2.31
CA ILE A 122 -16.93 -10.22 3.51
C ILE A 122 -17.56 -11.58 3.15
N ARG A 123 -18.42 -11.63 2.13
CA ARG A 123 -19.00 -12.93 1.66
C ARG A 123 -17.91 -13.87 1.17
N MET A 124 -16.93 -13.35 0.43
CA MET A 124 -15.80 -14.15 -0.03
C MET A 124 -14.93 -14.67 1.14
N ALA A 125 -14.72 -13.85 2.16
CA ALA A 125 -14.02 -14.27 3.38
C ALA A 125 -14.81 -15.36 4.13
N LEU A 126 -16.14 -15.22 4.25
CA LEU A 126 -17.02 -16.25 4.84
C LEU A 126 -16.95 -17.55 4.07
N ALA A 127 -17.01 -17.51 2.75
CA ALA A 127 -16.88 -18.71 1.92
C ALA A 127 -15.50 -19.38 2.06
N ALA A 128 -14.43 -18.59 2.21
CA ALA A 128 -13.09 -19.11 2.46
C ALA A 128 -12.97 -19.77 3.84
N ARG A 129 -13.63 -19.23 4.87
CA ARG A 129 -13.67 -19.79 6.23
C ARG A 129 -14.13 -21.24 6.24
N GLU A 130 -15.11 -21.59 5.43
CA GLU A 130 -15.66 -22.96 5.40
C GLU A 130 -14.63 -24.02 4.95
N ARG A 131 -13.51 -23.60 4.37
CA ARG A 131 -12.39 -24.46 3.94
C ARG A 131 -11.28 -24.55 4.97
N ALA A 132 -11.42 -23.91 6.12
CA ALA A 132 -10.39 -23.85 7.15
C ALA A 132 -10.03 -25.24 7.67
N TYR A 133 -8.73 -25.51 7.79
CA TYR A 133 -8.21 -26.69 8.45
C TYR A 133 -7.83 -26.35 9.90
N ALA A 134 -8.77 -26.51 10.81
CA ALA A 134 -8.63 -26.12 12.21
C ALA A 134 -8.97 -27.30 13.17
N PRO A 135 -8.19 -28.41 13.14
CA PRO A 135 -8.49 -29.59 13.95
C PRO A 135 -8.14 -29.43 15.42
N TYR A 136 -7.36 -28.42 15.80
CA TYR A 136 -6.87 -28.23 17.17
C TYR A 136 -7.69 -27.19 17.94
N SER A 137 -7.94 -26.03 17.33
CA SER A 137 -8.68 -24.94 17.96
C SER A 137 -10.18 -25.01 17.73
N ASP A 138 -10.60 -25.69 16.67
CA ASP A 138 -11.96 -25.66 16.12
C ASP A 138 -12.42 -24.23 15.73
N PHE A 139 -11.48 -23.28 15.63
CA PHE A 139 -11.74 -21.90 15.26
C PHE A 139 -11.37 -21.65 13.80
N MET A 140 -12.37 -21.47 12.96
CA MET A 140 -12.23 -21.31 11.53
C MET A 140 -12.17 -19.83 11.16
N VAL A 141 -11.14 -19.45 10.43
CA VAL A 141 -10.92 -18.06 9.95
C VAL A 141 -10.86 -18.05 8.44
N GLY A 142 -11.50 -17.07 7.84
CA GLY A 142 -11.40 -16.77 6.42
C GLY A 142 -10.97 -15.34 6.18
N ALA A 143 -10.24 -15.13 5.11
CA ALA A 143 -9.81 -13.81 4.64
C ALA A 143 -10.03 -13.66 3.15
N ALA A 144 -10.34 -12.42 2.72
CA ALA A 144 -10.39 -12.01 1.33
C ALA A 144 -9.57 -10.73 1.17
N LEU A 145 -8.49 -10.79 0.40
CA LEU A 145 -7.50 -9.74 0.17
C LEU A 145 -7.69 -9.18 -1.23
N ARG A 146 -7.98 -7.87 -1.33
CA ARG A 146 -8.14 -7.17 -2.60
C ARG A 146 -6.84 -6.52 -3.02
N ALA A 147 -6.42 -6.80 -4.23
CA ALA A 147 -5.30 -6.16 -4.88
C ALA A 147 -5.68 -4.78 -5.45
N GLU A 148 -4.68 -3.94 -5.69
CA GLU A 148 -4.85 -2.61 -6.30
C GLU A 148 -5.46 -2.68 -7.72
N ASP A 149 -5.22 -3.79 -8.44
CA ASP A 149 -5.80 -4.06 -9.76
C ASP A 149 -7.23 -4.65 -9.72
N GLY A 150 -7.82 -4.78 -8.52
CA GLY A 150 -9.17 -5.27 -8.29
C GLY A 150 -9.30 -6.78 -8.14
N ARG A 151 -8.25 -7.57 -8.37
CA ARG A 151 -8.27 -9.02 -8.12
C ARG A 151 -8.44 -9.32 -6.63
N ILE A 152 -9.14 -10.40 -6.30
CA ILE A 152 -9.37 -10.81 -4.91
C ILE A 152 -8.78 -12.20 -4.68
N PHE A 153 -8.01 -12.32 -3.61
CA PHE A 153 -7.35 -13.54 -3.18
C PHE A 153 -7.92 -13.98 -1.84
N THR A 154 -8.45 -15.18 -1.79
CA THR A 154 -9.03 -15.72 -0.56
C THR A 154 -8.09 -16.72 0.11
N GLY A 155 -8.14 -16.76 1.45
CA GLY A 155 -7.41 -17.71 2.27
C GLY A 155 -8.19 -18.13 3.49
N CYS A 156 -7.82 -19.26 4.06
CA CYS A 156 -8.33 -19.75 5.33
C CYS A 156 -7.16 -20.12 6.25
N ASN A 157 -7.41 -20.26 7.56
CA ASN A 157 -6.37 -20.78 8.45
C ASN A 157 -6.12 -22.26 8.20
N VAL A 158 -4.84 -22.63 8.28
CA VAL A 158 -4.36 -24.00 8.16
C VAL A 158 -3.49 -24.29 9.37
N GLU A 159 -4.04 -25.05 10.29
CA GLU A 159 -3.36 -25.41 11.54
C GLU A 159 -2.39 -26.58 11.36
N ASN A 160 -1.41 -26.61 12.21
CA ASN A 160 -0.45 -27.70 12.33
C ASN A 160 -0.26 -28.04 13.80
N ALA A 161 0.11 -29.28 14.10
CA ALA A 161 0.42 -29.71 15.48
C ALA A 161 1.55 -28.86 16.12
N ALA A 162 2.51 -28.40 15.30
CA ALA A 162 3.46 -27.40 15.70
C ALA A 162 2.92 -25.99 15.36
N PHE A 163 3.02 -25.06 16.31
CA PHE A 163 2.44 -23.71 16.14
C PHE A 163 3.11 -22.92 15.02
N THR A 164 4.42 -23.03 14.87
CA THR A 164 5.19 -22.24 13.88
C THR A 164 4.75 -22.45 12.42
N PRO A 165 4.45 -23.67 11.93
CA PRO A 165 3.97 -23.90 10.56
C PRO A 165 2.50 -23.49 10.37
N THR A 166 1.74 -23.26 11.42
CA THR A 166 0.34 -22.82 11.33
C THR A 166 0.25 -21.50 10.55
N SER A 167 -0.58 -21.45 9.51
CA SER A 167 -0.84 -20.24 8.74
C SER A 167 -2.22 -19.67 9.06
N CYS A 168 -2.26 -18.37 9.37
CA CYS A 168 -3.52 -17.65 9.48
C CYS A 168 -4.12 -17.38 8.09
N ALA A 169 -5.42 -17.16 8.02
CA ALA A 169 -6.17 -16.94 6.78
C ALA A 169 -5.60 -15.78 5.95
N GLU A 170 -5.21 -14.69 6.61
CA GLU A 170 -4.66 -13.49 5.98
C GLU A 170 -3.33 -13.80 5.28
N ARG A 171 -2.43 -14.56 5.91
CA ARG A 171 -1.16 -14.96 5.30
C ARG A 171 -1.36 -15.96 4.16
N THR A 172 -2.34 -16.85 4.27
CA THR A 172 -2.70 -17.78 3.21
C THR A 172 -3.18 -17.00 1.96
N ALA A 173 -4.04 -15.99 2.13
CA ALA A 173 -4.49 -15.13 1.03
C ALA A 173 -3.32 -14.33 0.44
N LEU A 174 -2.49 -13.73 1.29
CA LEU A 174 -1.34 -12.92 0.90
C LEU A 174 -0.31 -13.74 0.11
N PHE A 175 0.09 -14.90 0.62
CA PHE A 175 1.11 -15.74 -0.03
C PHE A 175 0.63 -16.28 -1.38
N LYS A 176 -0.66 -16.61 -1.49
CA LYS A 176 -1.27 -16.96 -2.76
C LYS A 176 -1.16 -15.82 -3.76
N ALA A 177 -1.53 -14.60 -3.36
CA ALA A 177 -1.45 -13.42 -4.21
C ALA A 177 -0.01 -13.14 -4.67
N VAL A 178 0.95 -13.18 -3.75
CA VAL A 178 2.37 -12.97 -4.05
C VAL A 178 2.91 -14.05 -4.98
N ALA A 179 2.51 -15.31 -4.80
CA ALA A 179 2.88 -16.41 -5.69
C ALA A 179 2.33 -16.22 -7.12
N GLU A 180 1.23 -15.50 -7.28
CA GLU A 180 0.66 -15.09 -8.57
C GLU A 180 1.20 -13.75 -9.10
N GLY A 181 2.26 -13.20 -8.48
CA GLY A 181 2.95 -11.98 -8.90
C GLY A 181 2.30 -10.68 -8.44
N VAL A 182 1.33 -10.74 -7.50
CA VAL A 182 0.64 -9.55 -6.99
C VAL A 182 1.22 -9.14 -5.65
N THR A 183 1.65 -7.87 -5.54
CA THR A 183 2.37 -7.36 -4.38
C THR A 183 1.81 -6.05 -3.81
N ARG A 184 0.67 -5.57 -4.33
CA ARG A 184 0.03 -4.32 -3.87
C ARG A 184 -1.43 -4.57 -3.55
N PHE A 185 -1.84 -4.19 -2.33
CA PHE A 185 -3.16 -4.48 -1.80
C PHE A 185 -3.78 -3.24 -1.16
N THR A 186 -5.10 -3.13 -1.26
CA THR A 186 -5.88 -2.00 -0.77
C THR A 186 -6.75 -2.36 0.42
N ASP A 187 -7.36 -3.54 0.42
CA ASP A 187 -8.33 -3.95 1.41
C ASP A 187 -8.19 -5.43 1.78
N ILE A 188 -8.50 -5.77 3.02
CA ILE A 188 -8.66 -7.15 3.46
C ILE A 188 -9.87 -7.29 4.36
N ALA A 189 -10.75 -8.26 4.07
CA ALA A 189 -11.80 -8.67 4.99
C ALA A 189 -11.38 -9.92 5.76
N VAL A 190 -11.63 -9.93 7.08
CA VAL A 190 -11.33 -11.06 7.97
C VAL A 190 -12.56 -11.41 8.78
N VAL A 191 -12.88 -12.70 8.81
CA VAL A 191 -14.01 -13.27 9.54
C VAL A 191 -13.58 -14.55 10.28
N GLY A 192 -14.16 -14.83 11.46
CA GLY A 192 -13.81 -16.04 12.20
C GLY A 192 -14.86 -16.41 13.22
N ALA A 193 -15.09 -17.74 13.35
CA ALA A 193 -15.93 -18.33 14.37
C ALA A 193 -15.56 -19.80 14.59
N ARG A 194 -16.08 -20.42 15.65
CA ARG A 194 -16.00 -21.88 15.82
C ARG A 194 -16.77 -22.59 14.72
N ARG A 195 -16.37 -23.81 14.44
CA ARG A 195 -17.03 -24.67 13.44
C ARG A 195 -18.55 -24.79 13.72
N GLY A 196 -19.34 -24.56 12.68
CA GLY A 196 -20.79 -24.60 12.79
C GLY A 196 -21.44 -23.39 13.47
N GLU A 197 -20.66 -22.45 13.95
CA GLU A 197 -21.18 -21.21 14.52
C GLU A 197 -21.19 -20.05 13.51
N VAL A 198 -22.15 -19.15 13.67
CA VAL A 198 -22.15 -17.86 12.97
C VAL A 198 -21.14 -16.92 13.62
N ASN A 199 -20.58 -15.99 12.84
CA ASN A 199 -19.66 -14.99 13.37
C ASN A 199 -20.40 -14.03 14.32
N LYS A 200 -20.14 -14.15 15.60
CA LYS A 200 -20.72 -13.27 16.65
C LYS A 200 -19.73 -12.25 17.16
N GLN A 201 -18.45 -12.50 16.95
CA GLN A 201 -17.35 -11.65 17.43
C GLN A 201 -16.47 -11.21 16.28
N ILE A 202 -15.80 -10.08 16.48
CA ILE A 202 -14.79 -9.57 15.56
C ILE A 202 -13.53 -10.41 15.71
N THR A 203 -12.98 -10.84 14.57
CA THR A 203 -11.70 -11.53 14.48
C THR A 203 -10.67 -10.60 13.86
N SER A 204 -9.69 -10.17 14.66
CA SER A 204 -8.64 -9.27 14.21
C SER A 204 -7.39 -10.03 13.77
N PRO A 205 -6.63 -9.52 12.79
CA PRO A 205 -5.33 -10.07 12.42
C PRO A 205 -4.36 -10.12 13.60
N CYS A 206 -3.66 -11.23 13.77
CA CYS A 206 -2.60 -11.37 14.78
C CYS A 206 -1.39 -10.50 14.42
N GLY A 207 -0.45 -10.32 15.37
CA GLY A 207 0.73 -9.48 15.17
C GLY A 207 1.59 -9.90 13.97
N VAL A 208 1.75 -11.20 13.72
CA VAL A 208 2.50 -11.72 12.57
C VAL A 208 1.79 -11.37 11.25
N CYS A 209 0.44 -11.50 11.20
CA CYS A 209 -0.34 -11.12 10.03
C CYS A 209 -0.29 -9.62 9.77
N ARG A 210 -0.38 -8.78 10.82
CA ARG A 210 -0.26 -7.33 10.68
C ARG A 210 1.08 -6.93 10.07
N GLN A 211 2.18 -7.52 10.54
CA GLN A 211 3.50 -7.25 9.98
C GLN A 211 3.62 -7.70 8.52
N ALA A 212 3.12 -8.89 8.19
CA ALA A 212 3.14 -9.41 6.82
C ALA A 212 2.28 -8.54 5.87
N LEU A 213 1.09 -8.15 6.30
CA LEU A 213 0.21 -7.28 5.52
C LEU A 213 0.78 -5.87 5.35
N PHE A 214 1.42 -5.32 6.39
CA PHE A 214 2.03 -4.00 6.35
C PHE A 214 3.17 -3.90 5.33
N GLU A 215 3.93 -4.97 5.10
CA GLU A 215 5.01 -5.01 4.09
C GLU A 215 4.50 -4.72 2.68
N PHE A 216 3.29 -5.17 2.34
CA PHE A 216 2.72 -5.10 0.98
C PHE A 216 1.63 -4.03 0.83
N GLY A 217 0.86 -3.76 1.88
CA GLY A 217 -0.24 -2.79 1.85
C GLY A 217 0.09 -1.45 2.52
N GLY A 218 1.16 -1.43 3.34
CA GLY A 218 1.54 -0.21 4.07
C GLY A 218 0.51 0.22 5.11
N PRO A 219 0.60 1.47 5.59
CA PRO A 219 -0.31 2.02 6.59
C PRO A 219 -1.74 2.24 6.07
N GLU A 220 -1.91 2.27 4.75
CA GLU A 220 -3.18 2.58 4.08
C GLU A 220 -4.02 1.32 3.79
N LEU A 221 -3.52 0.12 4.08
CA LEU A 221 -4.29 -1.10 3.92
C LEU A 221 -5.51 -1.08 4.83
N ASN A 222 -6.69 -1.07 4.23
CA ASN A 222 -7.95 -1.11 4.96
C ASN A 222 -8.24 -2.53 5.47
N VAL A 223 -8.50 -2.67 6.77
CA VAL A 223 -8.76 -3.97 7.41
C VAL A 223 -10.21 -4.02 7.89
N ILE A 224 -11.04 -4.74 7.17
CA ILE A 224 -12.46 -4.91 7.45
C ILE A 224 -12.64 -6.14 8.33
N MET A 225 -13.05 -5.93 9.56
CA MET A 225 -13.34 -6.99 10.51
C MET A 225 -14.86 -7.13 10.66
N ALA A 226 -15.42 -8.23 10.20
CA ALA A 226 -16.87 -8.36 10.11
C ALA A 226 -17.44 -9.51 10.95
N LYS A 227 -18.62 -9.27 11.50
CA LYS A 227 -19.48 -10.30 12.11
C LYS A 227 -20.39 -10.95 11.06
N SER A 228 -20.86 -10.15 10.10
CA SER A 228 -21.70 -10.55 8.98
C SER A 228 -21.50 -9.56 7.82
N PRO A 229 -22.02 -9.83 6.61
CA PRO A 229 -21.94 -8.86 5.51
C PRO A 229 -22.56 -7.50 5.83
N ASP A 230 -23.54 -7.47 6.72
CA ASP A 230 -24.27 -6.25 7.09
C ASP A 230 -23.68 -5.51 8.30
N ARG A 231 -22.67 -6.07 8.96
CA ARG A 231 -22.04 -5.50 10.17
C ARG A 231 -20.52 -5.69 10.11
N SER A 232 -19.82 -4.63 9.71
CA SER A 232 -18.35 -4.56 9.66
C SER A 232 -17.83 -3.40 10.49
N GLU A 233 -16.63 -3.54 11.04
CA GLU A 233 -15.82 -2.47 11.66
C GLU A 233 -14.50 -2.38 10.88
N GLU A 234 -14.03 -1.13 10.66
CA GLU A 234 -12.83 -0.76 9.89
C GLU A 234 -11.73 -0.22 10.80
#